data_d871ee0a95242ad8efeac5cc907a0876
#
_entry.id   d871ee0a95242ad8efeac5cc907a0876
#
_cell.length_a   1.000
_cell.length_b   1.000
_cell.length_c   1.000
_cell.angle_alpha   90.00
_cell.angle_beta   90.00
_cell.angle_gamma   90.00
#
_symmetry.space_group_name_H-M   'P 1'
#
loop_
_entity.id
_entity.type
_entity.pdbx_description
1 polymer ?
#
loop_
_entity_poly.entity_id
_entity_poly.type
_entity_poly.pdbx_seq_one_letter_code
_entity_poly.pdbx_strand_id
1 'polypeptide(L)' 'MTHFKRFDVREVIRNGGEPFPEIRKRVDALKAGEGLVIIAPFLPSPLIEKLSGEGFSSKVERGQGADWMVYFWRETA' A
#
# COMPACT_ATOMS: atom_id res chain seq x y z
N MET A 1 -9.96 -15.39 -2.73
CA MET A 1 -9.75 -14.18 -3.53
C MET A 1 -9.47 -13.00 -2.60
N THR A 2 -8.43 -12.24 -2.87
CA THR A 2 -8.08 -11.10 -2.05
C THR A 2 -8.92 -9.89 -2.42
N HIS A 3 -9.47 -9.24 -1.42
CA HIS A 3 -10.21 -7.99 -1.60
C HIS A 3 -9.30 -6.83 -1.21
N PHE A 4 -8.97 -5.98 -2.18
CA PHE A 4 -8.06 -4.87 -1.95
C PHE A 4 -8.80 -3.60 -1.57
N LYS A 5 -8.44 -3.02 -0.43
CA LYS A 5 -8.92 -1.70 -0.01
C LYS A 5 -7.99 -0.65 -0.60
N ARG A 6 -8.55 0.42 -1.10
CA ARG A 6 -7.79 1.45 -1.79
C ARG A 6 -7.44 2.60 -0.86
N PHE A 7 -6.19 3.05 -0.93
CA PHE A 7 -5.74 4.23 -0.20
C PHE A 7 -4.88 5.09 -1.11
N ASP A 8 -5.35 6.31 -1.39
CA ASP A 8 -4.66 7.26 -2.23
C ASP A 8 -3.81 8.20 -1.36
N VAL A 9 -2.49 7.95 -1.32
CA VAL A 9 -1.60 8.75 -0.47
C VAL A 9 -1.25 10.10 -1.10
N ARG A 10 -1.61 10.32 -2.37
CA ARG A 10 -1.28 11.57 -3.05
C ARG A 10 -1.92 12.77 -2.34
N GLU A 11 -3.15 12.61 -1.84
CA GLU A 11 -3.83 13.69 -1.12
C GLU A 11 -3.18 13.96 0.22
N VAL A 12 -2.76 12.93 0.93
CA VAL A 12 -2.06 13.11 2.19
C VAL A 12 -0.78 13.91 1.99
N ILE A 13 -0.01 13.56 0.97
CA ILE A 13 1.24 14.25 0.64
C ILE A 13 0.97 15.69 0.21
N ARG A 14 -0.05 15.90 -0.63
CA ARG A 14 -0.41 17.23 -1.12
C ARG A 14 -0.78 18.17 0.01
N ASN A 15 -1.39 17.63 1.06
CA ASN A 15 -1.80 18.42 2.22
C ASN A 15 -0.71 18.55 3.28
N GLY A 16 0.52 18.13 2.95
CA GLY A 16 1.65 18.25 3.87
C GLY A 16 1.72 17.19 4.95
N GLY A 17 0.87 16.16 4.87
CA GLY A 17 0.88 15.09 5.84
C GLY A 17 1.87 14.00 5.51
N GLU A 18 2.12 13.13 6.48
CA GLU A 18 2.94 11.96 6.29
C GLU A 18 2.04 10.76 6.05
N PRO A 19 2.21 10.04 4.90
CA PRO A 19 1.35 8.90 4.61
C PRO A 19 1.67 7.66 5.44
N PHE A 20 2.90 7.55 5.95
CA PHE A 20 3.37 6.32 6.58
C PHE A 20 2.55 5.88 7.81
N PRO A 21 2.25 6.77 8.78
CA PRO A 21 1.45 6.37 9.93
C PRO A 21 0.04 5.89 9.54
N GLU A 22 -0.55 6.52 8.52
CA GLU A 22 -1.87 6.13 8.06
C GLU A 22 -1.82 4.79 7.33
N ILE A 23 -0.77 4.54 6.54
CA ILE A 23 -0.57 3.25 5.88
C ILE A 23 -0.43 2.15 6.94
N ARG A 24 0.38 2.40 7.99
CA ARG A 24 0.58 1.45 9.07
C ARG A 24 -0.75 1.07 9.73
N LYS A 25 -1.55 2.08 10.01
CA LYS A 25 -2.85 1.88 10.63
C LYS A 25 -3.77 1.03 9.75
N ARG A 26 -3.78 1.30 8.45
CA ARG A 26 -4.63 0.54 7.53
C ARG A 26 -4.14 -0.89 7.34
N VAL A 27 -2.83 -1.08 7.30
CA VAL A 27 -2.25 -2.42 7.21
C VAL A 27 -2.61 -3.24 8.44
N ASP A 28 -2.50 -2.64 9.63
CA ASP A 28 -2.79 -3.33 10.87
C ASP A 28 -4.28 -3.68 11.01
N ALA A 29 -5.14 -2.96 10.30
CA ALA A 29 -6.58 -3.20 10.34
C ALA A 29 -7.05 -4.23 9.30
N LEU A 30 -6.16 -4.72 8.44
CA LEU A 30 -6.55 -5.69 7.42
C LEU A 30 -6.97 -7.02 8.05
N LYS A 31 -8.07 -7.55 7.53
CA LYS A 31 -8.59 -8.85 7.95
C LYS A 31 -8.15 -9.93 6.96
N ALA A 32 -8.36 -11.18 7.34
CA ALA A 32 -8.06 -12.30 6.45
C ALA A 32 -8.79 -12.12 5.10
N GLY A 33 -8.08 -12.32 4.01
CA GLY A 33 -8.63 -12.14 2.67
C GLY A 33 -8.63 -10.71 2.17
N GLU A 34 -8.15 -9.77 2.97
CA GLU A 34 -8.05 -8.38 2.57
C GLU A 34 -6.61 -7.99 2.23
N GLY A 35 -6.47 -7.07 1.30
CA GLY A 35 -5.20 -6.46 0.95
C GLY A 35 -5.35 -4.95 0.89
N LEU A 36 -4.26 -4.27 0.62
CA LEU A 36 -4.24 -2.83 0.51
C LEU A 36 -3.60 -2.44 -0.82
N VAL A 37 -4.25 -1.56 -1.58
CA VAL A 37 -3.64 -0.96 -2.76
C VAL A 37 -3.38 0.52 -2.48
N ILE A 38 -2.14 0.93 -2.68
CA ILE A 38 -1.71 2.30 -2.42
C ILE A 38 -1.43 2.98 -3.76
N ILE A 39 -1.98 4.18 -3.94
CA ILE A 39 -1.68 5.00 -5.09
C ILE A 39 -0.73 6.10 -4.63
N ALA A 40 0.46 6.16 -5.21
CA ALA A 40 1.50 7.10 -4.80
C ALA A 40 2.13 7.79 -6.02
N PRO A 41 2.63 9.03 -5.85
CA PRO A 41 3.30 9.74 -6.95
C PRO A 41 4.75 9.31 -7.14
N PHE A 42 5.20 8.33 -6.37
CA PHE A 42 6.56 7.78 -6.47
C PHE A 42 6.50 6.32 -6.08
N LEU A 43 7.54 5.56 -6.42
CA LEU A 43 7.64 4.15 -6.02
C LEU A 43 8.07 4.07 -4.55
N PRO A 44 7.21 3.59 -3.64
CA PRO A 44 7.51 3.58 -2.21
C PRO A 44 8.37 2.37 -1.83
N SER A 45 9.62 2.33 -2.33
CA SER A 45 10.51 1.19 -2.12
C SER A 45 10.76 0.86 -0.64
N PRO A 46 11.01 1.85 0.24
CA PRO A 46 11.21 1.51 1.66
C PRO A 46 10.00 0.85 2.29
N LEU A 47 8.79 1.27 1.91
CA LEU A 47 7.58 0.66 2.40
C LEU A 47 7.44 -0.78 1.92
N ILE A 48 7.75 -1.02 0.65
CA ILE A 48 7.68 -2.36 0.07
C ILE A 48 8.61 -3.29 0.83
N GLU A 49 9.84 -2.85 1.09
CA GLU A 49 10.81 -3.65 1.83
C GLU A 49 10.35 -3.93 3.25
N LYS A 50 9.82 -2.92 3.92
CA LYS A 50 9.36 -3.07 5.30
C LYS A 50 8.23 -4.08 5.40
N LEU A 51 7.22 -3.97 4.54
CA LEU A 51 6.08 -4.87 4.58
C LEU A 51 6.46 -6.27 4.10
N SER A 52 7.41 -6.38 3.17
CA SER A 52 7.93 -7.68 2.76
C SER A 52 8.55 -8.41 3.95
N GLY A 53 9.28 -7.69 4.79
CA GLY A 53 9.86 -8.25 6.00
C GLY A 53 8.81 -8.67 7.02
N GLU A 54 7.59 -8.17 6.90
CA GLU A 54 6.49 -8.52 7.79
C GLU A 54 5.58 -9.61 7.21
N GLY A 55 5.98 -10.21 6.10
CA GLY A 55 5.24 -11.31 5.51
C GLY A 55 4.24 -10.92 4.43
N PHE A 56 4.27 -9.68 3.98
CA PHE A 56 3.38 -9.23 2.90
C PHE A 56 4.00 -9.52 1.53
N SER A 57 3.18 -10.05 0.63
CA SER A 57 3.50 -10.08 -0.78
C SER A 57 3.12 -8.73 -1.39
N SER A 58 3.74 -8.39 -2.51
CA SER A 58 3.46 -7.12 -3.15
C SER A 58 3.50 -7.24 -4.67
N LYS A 59 2.77 -6.34 -5.33
CA LYS A 59 2.79 -6.21 -6.77
C LYS A 59 2.77 -4.74 -7.10
N VAL A 60 3.60 -4.32 -8.04
CA VAL A 60 3.72 -2.93 -8.47
C VAL A 60 3.19 -2.80 -9.88
N GLU A 61 2.32 -1.79 -10.08
CA GLU A 61 1.81 -1.46 -11.40
C GLU A 61 1.97 0.04 -11.64
N ARG A 62 2.13 0.42 -12.89
CA ARG A 62 2.09 1.82 -13.26
C ARG A 62 0.65 2.28 -13.29
N GLY A 63 0.38 3.38 -12.60
CA GLY A 63 -0.91 4.03 -12.70
C GLY A 63 -0.94 4.99 -13.89
N GLN A 64 -1.88 5.91 -13.88
CA GLN A 64 -1.95 6.92 -14.91
C GLN A 64 -0.89 7.99 -14.66
N GLY A 65 -0.27 8.45 -15.75
CA GLY A 65 0.79 9.44 -15.64
C GLY A 65 2.01 8.88 -14.94
N ALA A 66 2.51 9.60 -13.93
CA ALA A 66 3.68 9.21 -13.17
C ALA A 66 3.35 8.45 -11.89
N ASP A 67 2.07 8.13 -11.69
CA ASP A 67 1.66 7.49 -10.45
C ASP A 67 1.98 5.99 -10.43
N TRP A 68 2.07 5.46 -9.24
CA TRP A 68 2.32 4.05 -9.01
C TRP A 68 1.20 3.47 -8.18
N MET A 69 0.82 2.22 -8.49
CA MET A 69 -0.14 1.46 -7.70
C MET A 69 0.60 0.27 -7.13
N VAL A 70 0.59 0.15 -5.80
CA VAL A 70 1.28 -0.93 -5.12
C VAL A 70 0.28 -1.72 -4.30
N TYR A 71 0.21 -3.01 -4.57
CA TYR A 71 -0.72 -3.93 -3.91
C TYR A 71 0.03 -4.70 -2.84
N PHE A 72 -0.56 -4.80 -1.65
CA PHE A 72 -0.01 -5.58 -0.55
C PHE A 72 -1.05 -6.56 -0.04
N TRP A 73 -0.64 -7.78 0.20
CA TRP A 73 -1.52 -8.80 0.79
C TRP A 73 -0.67 -9.83 1.51
N ARG A 74 -1.30 -10.55 2.45
CA ARG A 74 -0.67 -11.70 3.06
C ARG A 74 -1.25 -12.96 2.45
N GLU A 75 -0.39 -13.89 2.11
CA GLU A 75 -0.84 -15.17 1.65
C GLU A 75 -1.22 -16.00 2.87
N THR A 76 -2.43 -16.52 2.85
CA THR A 76 -2.88 -17.40 3.92
C THR A 76 -2.46 -18.82 3.59
N ALA A 77 -1.88 -19.46 4.59
CA ALA A 77 -1.48 -20.85 4.44
C ALA A 77 -2.69 -21.78 4.36
#